data_68a2835123131227c5c9dcd7167c1043
#
_entry.id   68a2835123131227c5c9dcd7167c1043
#
_cell.length_a   1.000
_cell.length_b   1.000
_cell.length_c   1.000
_cell.angle_alpha   90.00
_cell.angle_beta   90.00
_cell.angle_gamma   90.00
#
_symmetry.space_group_name_H-M   'P 1'
#
loop_
_entity.id
_entity.type
_entity.pdbx_description
1 polymer ?
#
loop_
_entity_poly.entity_id
_entity_poly.type
_entity_poly.pdbx_seq_one_letter_code
_entity_poly.pdbx_strand_id
1 'polypeptide(L)'
;YMKNIKILFLFLCLSFISTEMNAQANSNRISLGIGALYERGFDFTIGVEHETKHHNAWEYFANGYIKYAKDPRVGHITKDSFWKHYRTWGVGAAYKPCVVRGKNHYGNIRFGGSIGSDTHEFLGWVHAGYEHNYSLRKGWQIYWQVKTDLCINGKDLFRTGIVLGFKIPTSN
;
A
#
# COMPACT_ATOMS: atom_id res chain seq x y z
N TYR A 1 -15.20 -28.24 -10.09
CA TYR A 1 -15.00 -27.70 -8.73
C TYR A 1 -14.32 -26.33 -8.74
N MET A 2 -13.33 -26.08 -9.58
CA MET A 2 -12.59 -24.78 -9.65
C MET A 2 -13.41 -23.58 -10.14
N LYS A 3 -14.44 -23.77 -10.95
CA LYS A 3 -15.30 -22.67 -11.46
C LYS A 3 -16.11 -22.01 -10.34
N ASN A 4 -16.61 -22.79 -9.40
CA ASN A 4 -17.46 -22.30 -8.31
C ASN A 4 -16.69 -21.51 -7.25
N ILE A 5 -15.40 -21.82 -7.05
CA ILE A 5 -14.52 -21.09 -6.13
C ILE A 5 -14.23 -19.67 -6.64
N LYS A 6 -14.06 -19.50 -7.96
CA LYS A 6 -13.85 -18.17 -8.57
C LYS A 6 -15.07 -17.27 -8.44
N ILE A 7 -16.26 -17.85 -8.57
CA ILE A 7 -17.55 -17.13 -8.42
C ILE A 7 -17.77 -16.76 -6.95
N LEU A 8 -17.48 -17.66 -6.01
CA LEU A 8 -17.57 -17.40 -4.58
C LEU A 8 -16.61 -16.29 -4.14
N PHE A 9 -15.38 -16.29 -4.68
CA PHE A 9 -14.39 -15.24 -4.40
C PHE A 9 -14.81 -13.89 -4.99
N LEU A 10 -15.40 -13.88 -6.18
CA LEU A 10 -15.93 -12.67 -6.81
C LEU A 10 -17.13 -12.11 -6.00
N PHE A 11 -18.01 -12.96 -5.51
CA PHE A 11 -19.13 -12.56 -4.63
C PHE A 11 -18.64 -12.05 -3.27
N LEU A 12 -17.62 -12.67 -2.70
CA LEU A 12 -17.00 -12.20 -1.47
C LEU A 12 -16.36 -10.82 -1.65
N CYS A 13 -15.64 -10.57 -2.74
CA CYS A 13 -15.09 -9.26 -3.08
C CYS A 13 -16.19 -8.20 -3.31
N LEU A 14 -17.28 -8.56 -3.96
CA LEU A 14 -18.40 -7.65 -4.21
C LEU A 14 -19.21 -7.33 -2.95
N SER A 15 -19.32 -8.27 -1.99
CA SER A 15 -20.01 -8.02 -0.71
C SER A 15 -19.25 -7.04 0.21
N PHE A 16 -17.95 -6.89 0.05
CA PHE A 16 -17.18 -5.87 0.76
C PHE A 16 -17.37 -4.45 0.19
N ILE A 17 -17.86 -4.31 -1.04
CA ILE A 17 -18.07 -3.01 -1.70
C ILE A 17 -19.41 -2.39 -1.31
N SER A 18 -20.35 -3.15 -0.78
CA SER A 18 -21.73 -2.72 -0.55
C SER A 18 -22.09 -2.34 0.89
N THR A 19 -21.15 -2.23 1.81
CA THR A 19 -21.42 -1.63 3.12
C THR A 19 -21.42 -0.11 3.01
N GLU A 20 -22.54 0.45 2.56
CA GLU A 20 -22.83 1.86 2.75
C GLU A 20 -22.93 2.13 4.27
N MET A 21 -21.83 2.55 4.84
CA MET A 21 -21.85 3.10 6.18
C MET A 21 -22.21 4.58 6.10
N ASN A 22 -23.45 4.89 6.31
CA ASN A 22 -23.93 6.24 6.59
C ASN A 22 -23.22 6.78 7.84
N ALA A 23 -22.15 7.55 7.66
CA ALA A 23 -21.47 8.23 8.75
C ALA A 23 -20.94 9.59 8.29
N GLN A 24 -21.30 10.62 8.97
CA GLN A 24 -20.81 12.00 8.82
C GLN A 24 -19.28 12.04 8.70
N ALA A 25 -18.81 12.80 7.68
CA ALA A 25 -17.42 13.03 7.32
C ALA A 25 -16.70 11.84 6.61
N ASN A 26 -17.36 11.21 5.67
CA ASN A 26 -16.71 10.31 4.74
C ASN A 26 -15.92 11.13 3.70
N SER A 27 -14.62 11.15 3.80
CA SER A 27 -13.77 11.73 2.76
C SER A 27 -13.03 10.63 2.03
N ASN A 28 -13.18 10.63 0.71
CA ASN A 28 -12.43 9.76 -0.16
C ASN A 28 -11.16 10.49 -0.63
N ARG A 29 -10.04 9.81 -0.67
CA ARG A 29 -8.77 10.35 -1.14
C ARG A 29 -8.07 9.36 -2.04
N ILE A 30 -7.38 9.88 -3.05
CA ILE A 30 -6.40 9.11 -3.80
C ILE A 30 -5.05 9.28 -3.10
N SER A 31 -4.42 8.19 -2.73
CA SER A 31 -3.09 8.17 -2.11
C SER A 31 -2.05 7.79 -3.15
N LEU A 32 -0.92 8.50 -3.13
CA LEU A 32 0.26 8.21 -3.93
C LEU A 32 1.46 8.20 -3.02
N GLY A 33 2.27 7.15 -3.07
CA GLY A 33 3.45 6.99 -2.23
C GLY A 33 4.63 6.41 -2.97
N ILE A 34 5.81 6.86 -2.58
CA ILE A 34 7.09 6.31 -3.02
C ILE A 34 7.91 5.94 -1.79
N GLY A 35 8.60 4.83 -1.83
CA GLY A 35 9.32 4.31 -0.68
C GLY A 35 10.70 3.80 -1.01
N ALA A 36 11.60 3.95 -0.04
CA ALA A 36 12.89 3.30 -0.02
C ALA A 36 12.85 2.19 1.04
N LEU A 37 13.10 0.97 0.60
CA LEU A 37 13.08 -0.20 1.46
C LEU A 37 14.49 -0.70 1.69
N TYR A 38 14.69 -1.32 2.85
CA TYR A 38 15.94 -1.96 3.20
C TYR A 38 16.38 -2.95 2.11
N GLU A 39 17.67 -3.16 1.97
CA GLU A 39 18.27 -4.03 0.94
C GLU A 39 18.03 -3.61 -0.53
N ARG A 40 18.07 -2.30 -0.79
CA ARG A 40 17.98 -1.72 -2.14
C ARG A 40 16.62 -1.96 -2.81
N GLY A 41 15.56 -1.85 -2.03
CA GLY A 41 14.19 -1.87 -2.50
C GLY A 41 13.66 -0.48 -2.80
N PHE A 42 12.93 -0.35 -3.88
CA PHE A 42 12.12 0.82 -4.20
C PHE A 42 10.66 0.41 -4.32
N ASP A 43 9.77 1.16 -3.68
CA ASP A 43 8.35 0.87 -3.64
C ASP A 43 7.54 2.04 -4.19
N PHE A 44 6.52 1.73 -4.93
CA PHE A 44 5.53 2.69 -5.42
C PHE A 44 4.14 2.17 -5.08
N THR A 45 3.33 3.02 -4.47
CA THR A 45 1.95 2.67 -4.09
C THR A 45 0.98 3.72 -4.60
N ILE A 46 -0.10 3.25 -5.19
CA ILE A 46 -1.28 4.05 -5.51
C ILE A 46 -2.48 3.40 -4.85
N GLY A 47 -3.35 4.21 -4.25
CA GLY A 47 -4.53 3.69 -3.56
C GLY A 47 -5.68 4.67 -3.51
N VAL A 48 -6.82 4.13 -3.09
CA VAL A 48 -8.00 4.90 -2.72
C VAL A 48 -8.24 4.68 -1.23
N GLU A 49 -8.27 5.74 -0.48
CA GLU A 49 -8.52 5.74 0.96
C GLU A 49 -9.92 6.28 1.23
N HIS A 50 -10.67 5.54 1.99
CA HIS A 50 -11.97 5.93 2.52
C HIS A 50 -11.83 6.20 4.01
N GLU A 51 -11.78 7.48 4.39
CA GLU A 51 -11.71 7.90 5.77
C GLU A 51 -13.10 7.87 6.41
N THR A 52 -13.20 7.20 7.54
CA THR A 52 -14.40 7.11 8.36
C THR A 52 -14.30 8.04 9.58
N LYS A 53 -15.21 7.89 10.54
CA LYS A 53 -15.19 8.67 11.79
C LYS A 53 -13.83 8.54 12.50
N HIS A 54 -13.39 9.64 13.12
CA HIS A 54 -12.21 9.70 13.98
C HIS A 54 -10.89 9.42 13.24
N HIS A 55 -10.79 9.70 11.95
CA HIS A 55 -9.62 9.46 11.10
C HIS A 55 -9.23 7.97 10.97
N ASN A 56 -10.14 7.06 11.26
CA ASN A 56 -9.97 5.67 10.85
C ASN A 56 -10.20 5.59 9.34
N ALA A 57 -9.49 4.71 8.65
CA ALA A 57 -9.63 4.60 7.21
C ALA A 57 -9.54 3.15 6.72
N TRP A 58 -10.18 2.91 5.58
CA TRP A 58 -9.94 1.75 4.74
C TRP A 58 -9.17 2.20 3.50
N GLU A 59 -8.16 1.47 3.14
CA GLU A 59 -7.35 1.72 1.96
C GLU A 59 -7.40 0.51 1.04
N TYR A 60 -7.67 0.75 -0.25
CA TYR A 60 -7.50 -0.21 -1.33
C TYR A 60 -6.35 0.28 -2.19
N PHE A 61 -5.36 -0.55 -2.43
CA PHE A 61 -4.13 -0.09 -3.06
C PHE A 61 -3.59 -1.10 -4.07
N ALA A 62 -2.82 -0.56 -5.01
CA ALA A 62 -1.90 -1.31 -5.85
C ALA A 62 -0.48 -0.86 -5.54
N ASN A 63 0.44 -1.79 -5.44
CA ASN A 63 1.84 -1.49 -5.19
C ASN A 63 2.73 -2.17 -6.22
N GLY A 64 3.82 -1.49 -6.56
CA GLY A 64 4.92 -2.02 -7.36
C GLY A 64 6.21 -1.96 -6.55
N TYR A 65 6.97 -3.04 -6.54
CA TYR A 65 8.24 -3.13 -5.86
C TYR A 65 9.34 -3.51 -6.84
N ILE A 66 10.47 -2.83 -6.74
CA ILE A 66 11.67 -3.08 -7.52
C ILE A 66 12.83 -3.24 -6.55
N LYS A 67 13.52 -4.37 -6.64
CA LYS A 67 14.80 -4.59 -5.97
C LYS A 67 15.90 -4.49 -7.01
N TYR A 68 16.85 -3.59 -6.80
CA TYR A 68 17.96 -3.37 -7.71
C TYR A 68 19.26 -3.93 -7.15
N ALA A 69 20.19 -4.29 -8.05
CA ALA A 69 21.50 -4.78 -7.70
C ALA A 69 22.60 -3.99 -8.41
N LYS A 70 23.83 -4.08 -7.93
CA LYS A 70 24.98 -3.60 -8.70
C LYS A 70 25.22 -4.58 -9.85
N ASP A 71 25.52 -4.06 -11.03
CA ASP A 71 25.94 -4.88 -12.15
C ASP A 71 27.35 -5.44 -11.84
N PRO A 72 27.53 -6.75 -11.83
CA PRO A 72 28.83 -7.37 -11.52
C PRO A 72 29.97 -6.95 -12.46
N ARG A 73 29.63 -6.54 -13.70
CA ARG A 73 30.61 -6.21 -14.74
C ARG A 73 31.23 -4.82 -14.53
N VAL A 74 30.47 -3.89 -13.99
CA VAL A 74 30.89 -2.48 -13.88
C VAL A 74 30.91 -1.96 -12.43
N GLY A 75 30.44 -2.75 -11.47
CA GLY A 75 30.49 -2.44 -10.05
C GLY A 75 29.53 -1.34 -9.58
N HIS A 76 28.73 -0.78 -10.47
CA HIS A 76 27.71 0.21 -10.14
C HIS A 76 26.33 -0.19 -10.68
N ILE A 77 25.29 0.59 -10.34
CA ILE A 77 23.92 0.32 -10.76
C ILE A 77 23.76 0.80 -12.21
N THR A 78 23.45 -0.11 -13.12
CA THR A 78 23.10 0.19 -14.51
C THR A 78 21.58 0.21 -14.69
N LYS A 79 21.10 0.74 -15.82
CA LYS A 79 19.68 0.71 -16.17
C LYS A 79 19.10 -0.71 -16.14
N ASP A 80 19.83 -1.66 -16.66
CA ASP A 80 19.41 -3.05 -16.71
C ASP A 80 19.38 -3.70 -15.31
N SER A 81 20.41 -3.46 -14.50
CA SER A 81 20.45 -4.00 -13.14
C SER A 81 19.42 -3.38 -12.19
N PHE A 82 18.96 -2.15 -12.49
CA PHE A 82 17.87 -1.52 -11.78
C PHE A 82 16.52 -2.17 -12.10
N TRP A 83 16.19 -2.30 -13.39
CA TRP A 83 14.85 -2.70 -13.81
C TRP A 83 14.65 -4.21 -13.90
N LYS A 84 15.71 -5.00 -14.13
CA LYS A 84 15.60 -6.43 -14.46
C LYS A 84 15.95 -7.36 -13.31
N HIS A 85 16.45 -6.84 -12.17
CA HIS A 85 16.92 -7.72 -11.11
C HIS A 85 15.77 -8.50 -10.43
N TYR A 86 14.83 -7.79 -9.82
CA TYR A 86 13.64 -8.39 -9.24
C TYR A 86 12.54 -7.34 -9.10
N ARG A 87 11.35 -7.68 -9.51
CA ARG A 87 10.19 -6.80 -9.43
C ARG A 87 8.95 -7.59 -9.07
N THR A 88 8.06 -6.97 -8.30
CA THR A 88 6.76 -7.53 -7.98
C THR A 88 5.70 -6.45 -8.09
N TRP A 89 4.48 -6.88 -8.30
CA TRP A 89 3.30 -6.02 -8.24
C TRP A 89 2.22 -6.72 -7.44
N GLY A 90 1.36 -5.97 -6.80
CA GLY A 90 0.27 -6.50 -6.01
C GLY A 90 -0.88 -5.53 -5.87
N VAL A 91 -2.02 -6.08 -5.49
CA VAL A 91 -3.20 -5.32 -5.11
C VAL A 91 -3.69 -5.80 -3.76
N GLY A 92 -4.18 -4.89 -2.94
CA GLY A 92 -4.53 -5.23 -1.57
C GLY A 92 -5.46 -4.25 -0.91
N ALA A 93 -5.75 -4.55 0.35
CA ALA A 93 -6.52 -3.70 1.23
C ALA A 93 -5.86 -3.60 2.60
N ALA A 94 -6.04 -2.47 3.25
CA ALA A 94 -5.55 -2.22 4.59
C ALA A 94 -6.58 -1.44 5.42
N TYR A 95 -6.62 -1.74 6.69
CA TYR A 95 -7.34 -0.97 7.69
C TYR A 95 -6.37 -0.11 8.48
N LYS A 96 -6.75 1.15 8.72
CA LYS A 96 -5.92 2.17 9.35
C LYS A 96 -6.62 2.79 10.57
N PRO A 97 -6.60 2.15 11.75
CA PRO A 97 -7.11 2.76 12.96
C PRO A 97 -6.24 3.95 13.38
N CYS A 98 -6.88 5.05 13.76
CA CYS A 98 -6.22 6.25 14.21
C CYS A 98 -5.82 6.13 15.68
N VAL A 99 -4.53 6.30 15.97
CA VAL A 99 -3.95 6.20 17.32
C VAL A 99 -3.41 7.52 17.84
N VAL A 100 -3.11 8.46 16.95
CA VAL A 100 -2.65 9.81 17.31
C VAL A 100 -3.56 10.85 16.67
N ARG A 101 -3.99 11.83 17.42
CA ARG A 101 -4.85 12.92 16.92
C ARG A 101 -4.31 14.27 17.37
N GLY A 102 -4.11 15.16 16.41
CA GLY A 102 -3.75 16.56 16.63
C GLY A 102 -4.63 17.48 15.80
N LYS A 103 -4.41 18.79 15.90
CA LYS A 103 -5.22 19.79 15.21
C LYS A 103 -5.12 19.68 13.66
N ASN A 104 -3.91 19.48 13.16
CA ASN A 104 -3.62 19.45 11.71
C ASN A 104 -2.86 18.18 11.30
N HIS A 105 -2.77 17.17 12.17
CA HIS A 105 -2.07 15.93 11.91
C HIS A 105 -2.73 14.77 12.66
N TYR A 106 -2.58 13.57 12.14
CA TYR A 106 -3.02 12.35 12.82
C TYR A 106 -2.14 11.17 12.40
N GLY A 107 -2.08 10.17 13.25
CA GLY A 107 -1.30 8.96 13.01
C GLY A 107 -2.17 7.71 13.06
N ASN A 108 -1.96 6.83 12.09
CA ASN A 108 -2.66 5.57 11.94
C ASN A 108 -1.69 4.40 12.04
N ILE A 109 -2.11 3.34 12.72
CA ILE A 109 -1.48 2.03 12.51
C ILE A 109 -2.10 1.43 11.26
N ARG A 110 -1.30 0.85 10.38
CA ARG A 110 -1.75 0.24 9.13
C ARG A 110 -1.60 -1.27 9.21
N PHE A 111 -2.69 -1.99 8.98
CA PHE A 111 -2.71 -3.44 8.87
C PHE A 111 -3.41 -3.83 7.59
N GLY A 112 -2.83 -4.75 6.84
CA GLY A 112 -3.44 -5.14 5.58
C GLY A 112 -2.85 -6.39 4.99
N GLY A 113 -3.37 -6.74 3.84
CA GLY A 113 -2.86 -7.83 3.02
C GLY A 113 -2.97 -7.49 1.55
N SER A 114 -2.12 -8.10 0.77
CA SER A 114 -2.16 -8.01 -0.69
C SER A 114 -1.78 -9.32 -1.34
N ILE A 115 -2.17 -9.44 -2.58
CA ILE A 115 -1.85 -10.54 -3.47
C ILE A 115 -1.30 -9.99 -4.78
N GLY A 116 -0.43 -10.74 -5.41
CA GLY A 116 0.17 -10.31 -6.67
C GLY A 116 1.12 -11.35 -7.26
N SER A 117 2.12 -10.87 -7.99
CA SER A 117 3.06 -11.76 -8.67
C SER A 117 4.41 -11.06 -8.90
N ASP A 118 5.43 -11.85 -9.08
CA ASP A 118 6.75 -11.43 -9.60
C ASP A 118 6.92 -11.74 -11.09
N THR A 119 5.82 -12.01 -11.81
CA THR A 119 5.74 -12.47 -13.21
C THR A 119 5.95 -13.98 -13.40
N HIS A 120 6.44 -14.69 -12.40
CA HIS A 120 6.66 -16.14 -12.44
C HIS A 120 5.76 -16.88 -11.45
N GLU A 121 5.64 -16.36 -10.23
CA GLU A 121 4.93 -16.99 -9.13
C GLU A 121 3.86 -16.06 -8.55
N PHE A 122 2.86 -16.68 -7.93
CA PHE A 122 1.85 -15.97 -7.15
C PHE A 122 2.42 -15.67 -5.76
N LEU A 123 2.27 -14.42 -5.34
CA LEU A 123 2.80 -13.91 -4.08
C LEU A 123 1.67 -13.39 -3.20
N GLY A 124 1.86 -13.52 -1.89
CA GLY A 124 1.02 -12.88 -0.89
C GLY A 124 1.84 -12.03 0.06
N TRP A 125 1.27 -10.95 0.57
CA TRP A 125 1.91 -10.11 1.58
C TRP A 125 0.94 -9.79 2.72
N VAL A 126 1.49 -9.77 3.92
CA VAL A 126 0.86 -9.16 5.08
C VAL A 126 1.60 -7.86 5.37
N HIS A 127 0.86 -6.77 5.49
CA HIS A 127 1.38 -5.44 5.71
C HIS A 127 1.14 -4.99 7.13
N ALA A 128 2.16 -4.43 7.76
CA ALA A 128 2.07 -3.73 9.03
C ALA A 128 2.88 -2.43 8.97
N GLY A 129 2.39 -1.38 9.64
CA GLY A 129 3.13 -0.12 9.64
C GLY A 129 2.46 0.96 10.46
N TYR A 130 3.14 2.10 10.50
CA TYR A 130 2.63 3.33 11.07
C TYR A 130 2.70 4.43 10.02
N GLU A 131 1.60 5.14 9.83
CA GLU A 131 1.47 6.24 8.90
C GLU A 131 1.11 7.51 9.66
N HIS A 132 1.82 8.59 9.38
CA HIS A 132 1.54 9.90 9.97
C HIS A 132 1.17 10.90 8.87
N ASN A 133 0.02 11.53 9.03
CA ASN A 133 -0.61 12.40 8.05
C ASN A 133 -0.60 13.84 8.55
N TYR A 134 -0.26 14.77 7.67
CA TYR A 134 -0.36 16.22 7.89
C TYR A 134 -1.38 16.81 6.93
N SER A 135 -2.42 17.42 7.48
CA SER A 135 -3.49 18.06 6.70
C SER A 135 -3.02 19.41 6.17
N LEU A 136 -3.15 19.59 4.88
CA LEU A 136 -2.87 20.83 4.15
C LEU A 136 -4.17 21.55 3.79
N ARG A 137 -4.03 22.72 3.13
CA ARG A 137 -5.18 23.44 2.61
C ARG A 137 -5.94 22.62 1.56
N LYS A 138 -7.24 22.86 1.42
CA LYS A 138 -8.13 22.21 0.45
C LYS A 138 -8.23 20.67 0.59
N GLY A 139 -8.00 20.14 1.79
CA GLY A 139 -8.15 18.70 2.06
C GLY A 139 -6.99 17.81 1.59
N TRP A 140 -5.96 18.37 0.98
CA TRP A 140 -4.75 17.65 0.64
C TRP A 140 -4.01 17.22 1.91
N GLN A 141 -3.26 16.11 1.81
CA GLN A 141 -2.42 15.65 2.92
C GLN A 141 -1.06 15.20 2.39
N ILE A 142 -0.04 15.41 3.21
CA ILE A 142 1.26 14.78 3.05
C ILE A 142 1.37 13.71 4.13
N TYR A 143 1.95 12.58 3.81
CA TYR A 143 2.20 11.54 4.80
C TYR A 143 3.58 10.94 4.69
N TRP A 144 4.06 10.43 5.80
CA TRP A 144 5.15 9.48 5.85
C TRP A 144 4.67 8.20 6.54
N GLN A 145 5.26 7.10 6.15
CA GLN A 145 4.89 5.78 6.66
C GLN A 145 6.16 4.97 6.89
N VAL A 146 6.26 4.32 8.05
CA VAL A 146 7.17 3.20 8.28
C VAL A 146 6.38 1.93 8.09
N LYS A 147 6.83 1.05 7.20
CA LYS A 147 6.12 -0.20 6.91
C LYS A 147 7.05 -1.39 6.97
N THR A 148 6.45 -2.53 7.24
CA THR A 148 7.06 -3.85 7.11
C THR A 148 6.06 -4.76 6.40
N ASP A 149 6.49 -5.38 5.33
CA ASP A 149 5.71 -6.34 4.57
C ASP A 149 6.33 -7.74 4.78
N LEU A 150 5.53 -8.68 5.23
CA LEU A 150 5.89 -10.10 5.27
C LEU A 150 5.43 -10.74 3.96
N CYS A 151 6.38 -11.24 3.18
CA CYS A 151 6.12 -11.86 1.88
C CYS A 151 6.01 -13.38 2.00
N ILE A 152 4.93 -13.93 1.46
CA ILE A 152 4.68 -15.37 1.35
C ILE A 152 5.03 -15.77 -0.08
N ASN A 153 5.86 -16.79 -0.24
CA ASN A 153 6.41 -17.31 -1.51
C ASN A 153 7.35 -16.36 -2.27
N GLY A 154 7.78 -15.24 -1.68
CA GLY A 154 8.70 -14.31 -2.33
C GLY A 154 10.16 -14.57 -2.00
N LYS A 155 11.05 -13.96 -2.79
CA LYS A 155 12.50 -14.03 -2.54
C LYS A 155 12.91 -13.33 -1.24
N ASP A 156 12.22 -12.26 -0.89
CA ASP A 156 12.46 -11.49 0.34
C ASP A 156 11.34 -11.82 1.34
N LEU A 157 11.72 -12.34 2.51
CA LEU A 157 10.74 -12.64 3.57
C LEU A 157 10.16 -11.35 4.16
N PHE A 158 11.00 -10.35 4.42
CA PHE A 158 10.62 -9.06 4.96
C PHE A 158 11.04 -7.93 4.05
N ARG A 159 10.18 -6.93 3.93
CA ARG A 159 10.43 -5.66 3.22
C ARG A 159 10.09 -4.52 4.14
N THR A 160 11.10 -3.98 4.81
CA THR A 160 10.94 -2.88 5.76
C THR A 160 11.50 -1.60 5.19
N GLY A 161 10.81 -0.48 5.38
CA GLY A 161 11.29 0.81 4.91
C GLY A 161 10.38 1.97 5.21
N ILE A 162 10.70 3.09 4.57
CA ILE A 162 10.00 4.35 4.72
C ILE A 162 9.36 4.72 3.39
N VAL A 163 8.11 5.13 3.44
CA VAL A 163 7.34 5.66 2.31
C VAL A 163 6.98 7.11 2.60
N LEU A 164 7.12 7.95 1.61
CA LEU A 164 6.64 9.32 1.60
C LEU A 164 5.57 9.46 0.52
N GLY A 165 4.53 10.24 0.79
CA GLY A 165 3.48 10.40 -0.19
C GLY A 165 2.54 11.55 0.11
N PHE A 166 1.55 11.66 -0.75
CA PHE A 166 0.49 12.65 -0.61
C PHE A 166 -0.86 12.04 -0.93
N LYS A 167 -1.90 12.65 -0.38
CA LYS A 167 -3.29 12.26 -0.59
C LYS A 167 -4.06 13.44 -1.16
N ILE A 168 -4.80 13.16 -2.21
CA ILE A 168 -5.61 14.11 -2.96
C ILE A 168 -7.06 13.82 -2.62
N PRO A 169 -7.84 14.80 -2.11
CA PRO A 169 -9.27 14.59 -1.92
C PRO A 169 -9.95 14.38 -3.27
N THR A 170 -10.76 13.35 -3.37
CA THR A 170 -11.70 13.20 -4.47
C THR A 170 -12.89 14.09 -4.15
N SER A 171 -13.20 15.06 -5.01
CA SER A 171 -14.31 16.00 -4.82
C SER A 171 -15.60 15.25 -4.44
N ASN A 172 -16.26 15.77 -3.44
CA ASN A 172 -17.68 15.46 -3.18
C ASN A 172 -18.57 15.98 -4.28
#